data_d08887533421ff46d3d3fd736bfd01ed
#
_entry.id   d08887533421ff46d3d3fd736bfd01ed
#
_cell.length_a   1.000
_cell.length_b   1.000
_cell.length_c   1.000
_cell.angle_alpha   90.00
_cell.angle_beta   90.00
_cell.angle_gamma   90.00
#
_symmetry.space_group_name_H-M   'P 1'
#
loop_
_entity.id
_entity.type
_entity.pdbx_description
1 polymer ?
#
loop_
_entity_poly.entity_id
_entity_poly.type
_entity_poly.pdbx_seq_one_letter_code
_entity_poly.pdbx_strand_id
1 'polypeptide(L)'
;MRILVFGRVGQLGSALAELLPSHHVVTFLDQPDVNLAKPETLPDLIGQIEPELVINAAAYTAVDKAESEPQLAELINAHAPRAMAKTCQTLGIPLIHYSTDYVFDGTASTPYTEEVPVAPKSVYGRTKLAGEEGVAKETDQHIILRTAWLYSHIGHNFLKTMLRVASEGKPLRVVDDQMGSPTFAWDLGMASVALVDALESGRDDVYGIFHATNAGVTSWHGFAQKIFELAKADQVDLTAIPTESYPTPAPRPAYSVLDSGRLNRVAGVKMPDWQDALTRCIARL
;
A
#
# COMPACT_ATOMS: atom_id res chain seq x y z
N MET A 1 -23.80 0.60 -1.47
CA MET A 1 -23.18 -0.09 -2.63
C MET A 1 -22.86 -1.54 -2.29
N ARG A 2 -22.81 -2.44 -3.31
CA ARG A 2 -22.19 -3.77 -3.20
C ARG A 2 -20.70 -3.61 -3.56
N ILE A 3 -19.82 -3.90 -2.61
CA ILE A 3 -18.38 -3.71 -2.75
C ILE A 3 -17.68 -5.07 -2.69
N LEU A 4 -16.84 -5.36 -3.68
CA LEU A 4 -15.97 -6.53 -3.67
C LEU A 4 -14.55 -6.11 -3.31
N VAL A 5 -13.99 -6.69 -2.24
CA VAL A 5 -12.62 -6.41 -1.77
C VAL A 5 -11.76 -7.66 -1.86
N PHE A 6 -10.65 -7.59 -2.58
CA PHE A 6 -9.61 -8.62 -2.61
C PHE A 6 -8.55 -8.32 -1.54
N GLY A 7 -8.16 -9.32 -0.74
CA GLY A 7 -7.07 -9.22 0.23
C GLY A 7 -7.50 -8.91 1.66
N ARG A 8 -8.52 -9.62 2.20
CA ARG A 8 -9.10 -9.42 3.53
C ARG A 8 -8.09 -9.53 4.68
N VAL A 9 -7.22 -10.54 4.65
CA VAL A 9 -6.31 -10.84 5.78
C VAL A 9 -5.05 -9.96 5.80
N GLY A 10 -4.83 -9.18 4.74
CA GLY A 10 -3.75 -8.20 4.68
C GLY A 10 -3.97 -7.01 5.62
N GLN A 11 -2.92 -6.22 5.87
CA GLN A 11 -2.97 -5.05 6.75
C GLN A 11 -4.07 -4.06 6.34
N LEU A 12 -4.13 -3.71 5.06
CA LEU A 12 -5.13 -2.79 4.53
C LEU A 12 -6.52 -3.42 4.45
N GLY A 13 -6.63 -4.67 3.97
CA GLY A 13 -7.93 -5.34 3.89
C GLY A 13 -8.61 -5.50 5.24
N SER A 14 -7.82 -5.76 6.29
CA SER A 14 -8.35 -5.79 7.66
C SER A 14 -8.81 -4.41 8.14
N ALA A 15 -8.08 -3.35 7.80
CA ALA A 15 -8.51 -1.99 8.10
C ALA A 15 -9.81 -1.63 7.35
N LEU A 16 -9.92 -1.99 6.07
CA LEU A 16 -11.14 -1.79 5.28
C LEU A 16 -12.34 -2.56 5.84
N ALA A 17 -12.11 -3.76 6.38
CA ALA A 17 -13.19 -4.56 6.99
C ALA A 17 -13.78 -3.90 8.26
N GLU A 18 -13.00 -3.10 8.97
CA GLU A 18 -13.48 -2.33 10.13
C GLU A 18 -14.04 -0.95 9.75
N LEU A 19 -13.54 -0.37 8.65
CA LEU A 19 -13.80 1.03 8.29
C LEU A 19 -14.95 1.23 7.30
N LEU A 20 -15.17 0.27 6.39
CA LEU A 20 -16.24 0.39 5.41
C LEU A 20 -17.60 0.46 6.11
N PRO A 21 -18.41 1.49 5.82
CA PRO A 21 -19.69 1.70 6.49
C PRO A 21 -20.64 0.50 6.34
N SER A 22 -21.39 0.21 7.39
CA SER A 22 -22.32 -0.96 7.48
C SER A 22 -23.53 -0.87 6.52
N HIS A 23 -23.76 0.27 5.88
CA HIS A 23 -24.79 0.39 4.83
C HIS A 23 -24.33 -0.18 3.48
N HIS A 24 -23.04 -0.46 3.31
CA HIS A 24 -22.53 -1.20 2.17
C HIS A 24 -22.66 -2.71 2.38
N VAL A 25 -22.91 -3.45 1.32
CA VAL A 25 -22.81 -4.91 1.30
C VAL A 25 -21.41 -5.27 0.81
N VAL A 26 -20.52 -5.66 1.72
CA VAL A 26 -19.10 -5.89 1.39
C VAL A 26 -18.82 -7.39 1.34
N THR A 27 -18.33 -7.85 0.18
CA THR A 27 -17.81 -9.21 0.01
C THR A 27 -16.29 -9.15 0.01
N PHE A 28 -15.66 -9.87 0.94
CA PHE A 28 -14.21 -9.99 1.01
C PHE A 28 -13.76 -11.34 0.47
N LEU A 29 -12.77 -11.32 -0.44
CA LEU A 29 -12.14 -12.53 -0.97
C LEU A 29 -10.65 -12.55 -0.65
N ASP A 30 -10.17 -13.72 -0.26
CA ASP A 30 -8.75 -14.02 -0.04
C ASP A 30 -8.49 -15.49 -0.35
N GLN A 31 -7.26 -15.97 -0.22
CA GLN A 31 -7.02 -17.41 -0.31
C GLN A 31 -7.72 -18.14 0.84
N PRO A 32 -8.33 -19.30 0.58
CA PRO A 32 -8.31 -20.08 -0.68
C PRO A 32 -9.39 -19.72 -1.71
N ASP A 33 -10.32 -18.79 -1.40
CA ASP A 33 -11.48 -18.49 -2.24
C ASP A 33 -11.09 -17.90 -3.61
N VAL A 34 -9.97 -17.18 -3.67
CA VAL A 34 -9.42 -16.59 -4.89
C VAL A 34 -7.91 -16.79 -4.98
N ASN A 35 -7.41 -17.08 -6.18
CA ASN A 35 -5.98 -17.15 -6.46
C ASN A 35 -5.59 -16.13 -7.55
N LEU A 36 -4.96 -15.03 -7.16
CA LEU A 36 -4.53 -13.96 -8.07
C LEU A 36 -3.43 -14.39 -9.05
N ALA A 37 -2.75 -15.52 -8.82
CA ALA A 37 -1.85 -16.11 -9.79
C ALA A 37 -2.59 -16.81 -10.96
N LYS A 38 -3.92 -16.81 -10.95
CA LYS A 38 -4.80 -17.29 -12.01
C LYS A 38 -5.75 -16.19 -12.49
N PRO A 39 -5.23 -15.12 -13.11
CA PRO A 39 -6.00 -13.93 -13.48
C PRO A 39 -7.18 -14.24 -14.42
N GLU A 40 -7.12 -15.34 -15.17
CA GLU A 40 -8.19 -15.80 -16.06
C GLU A 40 -9.48 -16.21 -15.33
N THR A 41 -9.42 -16.49 -14.03
CA THR A 41 -10.59 -16.86 -13.23
C THR A 41 -11.36 -15.66 -12.67
N LEU A 42 -10.73 -14.47 -12.66
CA LEU A 42 -11.27 -13.28 -12.01
C LEU A 42 -12.52 -12.71 -12.70
N PRO A 43 -12.62 -12.70 -14.04
CA PRO A 43 -13.80 -12.18 -14.72
C PRO A 43 -15.10 -12.88 -14.31
N ASP A 44 -15.09 -14.22 -14.31
CA ASP A 44 -16.27 -15.02 -13.93
C ASP A 44 -16.62 -14.81 -12.46
N LEU A 45 -15.61 -14.77 -11.57
CA LEU A 45 -15.80 -14.55 -10.14
C LEU A 45 -16.42 -13.18 -9.85
N ILE A 46 -15.90 -12.11 -10.47
CA ILE A 46 -16.44 -10.76 -10.31
C ILE A 46 -17.85 -10.70 -10.89
N GLY A 47 -18.09 -11.29 -12.06
CA GLY A 47 -19.41 -11.33 -12.71
C GLY A 47 -20.47 -12.04 -11.86
N GLN A 48 -20.13 -13.12 -11.15
CA GLN A 48 -21.05 -13.83 -10.26
C GLN A 48 -21.44 -13.03 -9.00
N ILE A 49 -20.56 -12.13 -8.53
CA ILE A 49 -20.80 -11.31 -7.33
C ILE A 49 -21.60 -10.06 -7.68
N GLU A 50 -21.56 -9.61 -8.92
CA GLU A 50 -22.23 -8.38 -9.41
C GLU A 50 -21.95 -7.14 -8.52
N PRO A 51 -20.68 -6.81 -8.25
CA PRO A 51 -20.35 -5.65 -7.43
C PRO A 51 -20.68 -4.34 -8.15
N GLU A 52 -20.79 -3.24 -7.39
CA GLU A 52 -20.87 -1.87 -7.88
C GLU A 52 -19.53 -1.12 -7.76
N LEU A 53 -18.58 -1.72 -7.02
CA LEU A 53 -17.20 -1.26 -6.85
C LEU A 53 -16.29 -2.44 -6.56
N VAL A 54 -15.11 -2.47 -7.18
CA VAL A 54 -14.04 -3.42 -6.84
C VAL A 54 -12.91 -2.68 -6.15
N ILE A 55 -12.40 -3.24 -5.03
CA ILE A 55 -11.21 -2.76 -4.31
C ILE A 55 -10.17 -3.89 -4.31
N ASN A 56 -9.04 -3.68 -4.96
CA ASN A 56 -7.94 -4.64 -4.96
C ASN A 56 -6.85 -4.26 -3.94
N ALA A 57 -7.00 -4.71 -2.69
CA ALA A 57 -6.02 -4.55 -1.61
C ALA A 57 -5.02 -5.72 -1.52
N ALA A 58 -5.09 -6.69 -2.44
CA ALA A 58 -4.16 -7.80 -2.50
C ALA A 58 -2.99 -7.54 -3.44
N ALA A 59 -1.81 -8.01 -3.09
CA ALA A 59 -0.61 -7.91 -3.90
C ALA A 59 0.45 -8.94 -3.47
N TYR A 60 1.40 -9.22 -4.36
CA TYR A 60 2.65 -9.86 -4.00
C TYR A 60 3.60 -8.81 -3.41
N THR A 61 3.78 -8.81 -2.09
CA THR A 61 4.51 -7.76 -1.36
C THR A 61 5.89 -8.17 -0.84
N ALA A 62 6.30 -9.41 -1.09
CA ALA A 62 7.63 -9.92 -0.69
C ALA A 62 8.72 -9.37 -1.61
N VAL A 63 9.14 -8.12 -1.39
CA VAL A 63 10.03 -7.33 -2.26
C VAL A 63 11.28 -8.09 -2.67
N ASP A 64 12.00 -8.70 -1.69
CA ASP A 64 13.23 -9.44 -1.95
C ASP A 64 12.97 -10.76 -2.69
N LYS A 65 11.89 -11.44 -2.33
CA LYS A 65 11.51 -12.70 -2.95
C LYS A 65 11.05 -12.52 -4.40
N ALA A 66 10.51 -11.36 -4.74
CA ALA A 66 10.14 -11.02 -6.10
C ALA A 66 11.33 -11.13 -7.08
N GLU A 67 12.56 -10.83 -6.65
CA GLU A 67 13.76 -10.96 -7.49
C GLU A 67 14.01 -12.42 -7.92
N SER A 68 13.59 -13.38 -7.12
CA SER A 68 13.70 -14.84 -7.43
C SER A 68 12.39 -15.43 -7.97
N GLU A 69 11.26 -14.77 -7.83
CA GLU A 69 9.93 -15.23 -8.28
C GLU A 69 9.24 -14.19 -9.21
N PRO A 70 9.93 -13.68 -10.25
CA PRO A 70 9.41 -12.55 -11.05
C PRO A 70 8.09 -12.88 -11.76
N GLN A 71 7.92 -14.11 -12.24
CA GLN A 71 6.70 -14.55 -12.95
C GLN A 71 5.49 -14.56 -12.00
N LEU A 72 5.67 -15.03 -10.75
CA LEU A 72 4.59 -15.03 -9.76
C LEU A 72 4.22 -13.60 -9.36
N ALA A 73 5.23 -12.74 -9.14
CA ALA A 73 5.03 -11.33 -8.85
C ALA A 73 4.28 -10.62 -9.99
N GLU A 74 4.62 -10.93 -11.25
CA GLU A 74 3.96 -10.36 -12.44
C GLU A 74 2.49 -10.81 -12.57
N LEU A 75 2.21 -12.10 -12.37
CA LEU A 75 0.84 -12.62 -12.39
C LEU A 75 -0.04 -11.89 -11.37
N ILE A 76 0.43 -11.73 -10.13
CA ILE A 76 -0.35 -11.16 -9.03
C ILE A 76 -0.41 -9.62 -9.12
N ASN A 77 0.71 -8.95 -9.45
CA ASN A 77 0.82 -7.49 -9.40
C ASN A 77 0.45 -6.79 -10.70
N ALA A 78 0.52 -7.48 -11.85
CA ALA A 78 0.22 -6.89 -13.17
C ALA A 78 -0.98 -7.54 -13.85
N HIS A 79 -0.97 -8.87 -14.07
CA HIS A 79 -2.02 -9.52 -14.83
C HIS A 79 -3.36 -9.57 -14.08
N ALA A 80 -3.36 -9.84 -12.77
CA ALA A 80 -4.59 -9.88 -11.97
C ALA A 80 -5.29 -8.51 -11.93
N PRO A 81 -4.65 -7.38 -11.55
CA PRO A 81 -5.32 -6.08 -11.56
C PRO A 81 -5.76 -5.64 -12.96
N ARG A 82 -5.02 -5.99 -14.01
CA ARG A 82 -5.46 -5.74 -15.38
C ARG A 82 -6.74 -6.52 -15.73
N ALA A 83 -6.84 -7.81 -15.35
CA ALA A 83 -8.04 -8.60 -15.55
C ALA A 83 -9.24 -8.03 -14.78
N MET A 84 -9.03 -7.59 -13.53
CA MET A 84 -10.05 -6.89 -12.75
C MET A 84 -10.52 -5.62 -13.44
N ALA A 85 -9.60 -4.76 -13.90
CA ALA A 85 -9.91 -3.51 -14.58
C ALA A 85 -10.72 -3.74 -15.87
N LYS A 86 -10.32 -4.70 -16.69
CA LYS A 86 -11.06 -5.09 -17.91
C LYS A 86 -12.48 -5.54 -17.60
N THR A 87 -12.66 -6.30 -16.52
CA THR A 87 -13.98 -6.75 -16.07
C THR A 87 -14.81 -5.58 -15.57
N CYS A 88 -14.21 -4.70 -14.75
CA CYS A 88 -14.85 -3.47 -14.26
C CYS A 88 -15.33 -2.59 -15.43
N GLN A 89 -14.50 -2.41 -16.47
CA GLN A 89 -14.89 -1.66 -17.68
C GLN A 89 -16.10 -2.31 -18.37
N THR A 90 -16.11 -3.64 -18.49
CA THR A 90 -17.23 -4.37 -19.11
C THR A 90 -18.53 -4.20 -18.31
N LEU A 91 -18.43 -4.14 -16.98
CA LEU A 91 -19.57 -3.96 -16.08
C LEU A 91 -19.95 -2.47 -15.86
N GLY A 92 -19.13 -1.52 -16.32
CA GLY A 92 -19.34 -0.09 -16.11
C GLY A 92 -19.19 0.33 -14.64
N ILE A 93 -18.27 -0.31 -13.89
CA ILE A 93 -18.07 -0.05 -12.46
C ILE A 93 -16.62 0.39 -12.17
N PRO A 94 -16.37 1.20 -11.11
CA PRO A 94 -15.04 1.64 -10.75
C PRO A 94 -14.18 0.55 -10.12
N LEU A 95 -12.83 0.76 -10.20
CA LEU A 95 -11.80 -0.04 -9.54
C LEU A 95 -10.90 0.85 -8.69
N ILE A 96 -10.73 0.53 -7.40
CA ILE A 96 -9.66 1.08 -6.55
C ILE A 96 -8.53 0.06 -6.47
N HIS A 97 -7.31 0.48 -6.83
CA HIS A 97 -6.10 -0.35 -6.80
C HIS A 97 -4.99 0.32 -6.01
N TYR A 98 -4.19 -0.46 -5.27
CA TYR A 98 -3.06 0.07 -4.49
C TYR A 98 -1.74 -0.25 -5.17
N SER A 99 -0.88 0.75 -5.22
CA SER A 99 0.47 0.68 -5.75
C SER A 99 1.51 1.13 -4.71
N THR A 100 2.71 1.45 -5.14
CA THR A 100 3.87 1.62 -4.29
C THR A 100 4.76 2.79 -4.72
N ASP A 101 5.53 3.32 -3.78
CA ASP A 101 6.66 4.22 -3.99
C ASP A 101 7.80 3.59 -4.83
N TYR A 102 7.91 2.26 -4.88
CA TYR A 102 8.91 1.53 -5.67
C TYR A 102 8.75 1.70 -7.19
N VAL A 103 7.72 2.37 -7.66
CA VAL A 103 7.58 2.76 -9.07
C VAL A 103 8.57 3.87 -9.47
N PHE A 104 9.11 4.61 -8.50
CA PHE A 104 10.12 5.65 -8.70
C PHE A 104 11.55 5.09 -8.60
N ASP A 105 12.53 5.85 -9.09
CA ASP A 105 13.95 5.46 -9.09
C ASP A 105 14.66 5.65 -7.73
N GLY A 106 14.05 6.38 -6.81
CA GLY A 106 14.58 6.62 -5.48
C GLY A 106 15.69 7.67 -5.39
N THR A 107 15.88 8.52 -6.41
CA THR A 107 16.99 9.48 -6.50
C THR A 107 16.59 10.93 -6.23
N ALA A 108 15.31 11.22 -6.00
CA ALA A 108 14.84 12.58 -5.73
C ALA A 108 15.36 13.12 -4.39
N SER A 109 15.34 14.44 -4.26
CA SER A 109 15.62 15.18 -3.02
C SER A 109 14.41 15.95 -2.49
N THR A 110 13.28 15.87 -3.20
CA THR A 110 11.99 16.45 -2.85
C THR A 110 10.90 15.40 -3.03
N PRO A 111 9.75 15.52 -2.34
CA PRO A 111 8.67 14.55 -2.46
C PRO A 111 8.22 14.32 -3.91
N TYR A 112 8.05 13.06 -4.30
CA TYR A 112 7.53 12.69 -5.61
C TYR A 112 6.07 13.09 -5.73
N THR A 113 5.72 13.83 -6.78
CA THR A 113 4.33 14.07 -7.21
C THR A 113 3.91 13.00 -8.22
N GLU A 114 2.60 12.93 -8.50
CA GLU A 114 2.06 11.96 -9.45
C GLU A 114 2.54 12.19 -10.90
N GLU A 115 3.03 13.40 -11.21
CA GLU A 115 3.55 13.79 -12.54
C GLU A 115 5.02 13.41 -12.76
N VAL A 116 5.75 13.05 -11.70
CA VAL A 116 7.16 12.67 -11.84
C VAL A 116 7.28 11.36 -12.63
N PRO A 117 8.16 11.29 -13.64
CA PRO A 117 8.36 10.05 -14.41
C PRO A 117 8.74 8.88 -13.52
N VAL A 118 8.08 7.74 -13.74
CA VAL A 118 8.34 6.49 -13.04
C VAL A 118 9.53 5.75 -13.66
N ALA A 119 10.40 5.14 -12.83
CA ALA A 119 11.58 4.39 -13.28
C ALA A 119 11.98 3.30 -12.25
N PRO A 120 11.17 2.24 -12.06
CA PRO A 120 11.37 1.24 -11.02
C PRO A 120 12.67 0.47 -11.19
N LYS A 121 13.39 0.21 -10.09
CA LYS A 121 14.69 -0.48 -10.07
C LYS A 121 14.57 -1.97 -9.71
N SER A 122 13.51 -2.36 -8.98
CA SER A 122 13.30 -3.74 -8.50
C SER A 122 12.24 -4.48 -9.34
N VAL A 123 12.21 -5.80 -9.27
CA VAL A 123 11.13 -6.62 -9.86
C VAL A 123 9.80 -6.23 -9.25
N TYR A 124 9.74 -6.06 -7.92
CA TYR A 124 8.52 -5.62 -7.25
C TYR A 124 8.00 -4.30 -7.84
N GLY A 125 8.84 -3.27 -7.93
CA GLY A 125 8.47 -1.97 -8.50
C GLY A 125 8.00 -2.09 -9.97
N ARG A 126 8.72 -2.85 -10.80
CA ARG A 126 8.35 -3.07 -12.21
C ARG A 126 6.99 -3.77 -12.36
N THR A 127 6.75 -4.81 -11.56
CA THR A 127 5.46 -5.55 -11.64
C THR A 127 4.28 -4.71 -11.11
N LYS A 128 4.51 -3.88 -10.08
CA LYS A 128 3.48 -2.94 -9.60
C LYS A 128 3.17 -1.86 -10.64
N LEU A 129 4.20 -1.28 -11.28
CA LEU A 129 4.01 -0.31 -12.35
C LEU A 129 3.26 -0.92 -13.55
N ALA A 130 3.62 -2.14 -13.97
CA ALA A 130 2.90 -2.84 -15.04
C ALA A 130 1.42 -3.07 -14.67
N GLY A 131 1.10 -3.22 -13.37
CA GLY A 131 -0.27 -3.26 -12.87
C GLY A 131 -1.00 -1.92 -13.01
N GLU A 132 -0.35 -0.81 -12.63
CA GLU A 132 -0.90 0.54 -12.83
C GLU A 132 -1.23 0.80 -14.31
N GLU A 133 -0.24 0.55 -15.19
CA GLU A 133 -0.39 0.72 -16.64
C GLU A 133 -1.49 -0.18 -17.21
N GLY A 134 -1.55 -1.43 -16.74
CA GLY A 134 -2.60 -2.38 -17.12
C GLY A 134 -3.99 -1.91 -16.72
N VAL A 135 -4.15 -1.40 -15.50
CA VAL A 135 -5.42 -0.84 -15.00
C VAL A 135 -5.82 0.40 -15.80
N ALA A 136 -4.93 1.36 -15.95
CA ALA A 136 -5.22 2.62 -16.64
C ALA A 136 -5.53 2.41 -18.14
N LYS A 137 -4.96 1.36 -18.75
CA LYS A 137 -5.24 1.01 -20.15
C LYS A 137 -6.63 0.40 -20.36
N GLU A 138 -7.13 -0.35 -19.38
CA GLU A 138 -8.40 -1.09 -19.53
C GLU A 138 -9.62 -0.28 -19.10
N THR A 139 -9.50 0.69 -18.19
CA THR A 139 -10.65 1.51 -17.73
C THR A 139 -10.22 2.90 -17.30
N ASP A 140 -11.03 3.91 -17.65
CA ASP A 140 -10.88 5.28 -17.14
C ASP A 140 -11.49 5.44 -15.73
N GLN A 141 -12.38 4.53 -15.31
CA GLN A 141 -13.00 4.54 -13.99
C GLN A 141 -12.11 3.81 -12.97
N HIS A 142 -10.89 4.30 -12.78
CA HIS A 142 -9.95 3.73 -11.82
C HIS A 142 -9.42 4.78 -10.84
N ILE A 143 -9.15 4.33 -9.62
CA ILE A 143 -8.39 5.07 -8.61
C ILE A 143 -7.19 4.22 -8.25
N ILE A 144 -5.97 4.72 -8.48
CA ILE A 144 -4.73 4.07 -8.09
C ILE A 144 -4.11 4.86 -6.94
N LEU A 145 -3.96 4.21 -5.78
CA LEU A 145 -3.33 4.79 -4.60
C LEU A 145 -1.90 4.26 -4.44
N ARG A 146 -0.88 5.08 -4.75
CA ARG A 146 0.50 4.77 -4.41
C ARG A 146 0.73 5.06 -2.94
N THR A 147 1.26 4.08 -2.22
CA THR A 147 1.59 4.19 -0.78
C THR A 147 3.01 3.73 -0.51
N ALA A 148 3.50 3.97 0.70
CA ALA A 148 4.86 3.61 1.10
C ALA A 148 4.90 3.13 2.56
N TRP A 149 5.83 2.21 2.88
CA TRP A 149 6.17 1.79 4.24
C TRP A 149 4.94 1.42 5.08
N LEU A 150 4.04 0.64 4.49
CA LEU A 150 2.77 0.27 5.12
C LEU A 150 2.99 -0.56 6.38
N TYR A 151 2.40 -0.14 7.49
CA TYR A 151 2.43 -0.87 8.76
C TYR A 151 1.05 -0.89 9.42
N SER A 152 0.87 -1.82 10.36
CA SER A 152 -0.37 -1.98 11.13
C SER A 152 -0.08 -2.67 12.47
N HIS A 153 -1.05 -2.61 13.39
CA HIS A 153 -1.07 -3.40 14.61
C HIS A 153 -1.26 -4.90 14.34
N ILE A 154 -1.71 -5.28 13.13
CA ILE A 154 -1.89 -6.67 12.68
C ILE A 154 -0.92 -7.05 11.58
N GLY A 155 -0.83 -8.36 11.29
CA GLY A 155 0.03 -8.90 10.24
C GLY A 155 1.52 -8.82 10.59
N HIS A 156 2.37 -9.05 9.58
CA HIS A 156 3.82 -8.94 9.68
C HIS A 156 4.28 -7.62 9.03
N ASN A 157 5.00 -6.79 9.78
CA ASN A 157 5.50 -5.49 9.32
C ASN A 157 6.70 -5.02 10.15
N PHE A 158 7.30 -3.89 9.77
CA PHE A 158 8.48 -3.34 10.43
C PHE A 158 8.21 -2.99 11.90
N LEU A 159 7.09 -2.34 12.25
CA LEU A 159 6.74 -2.02 13.63
C LEU A 159 6.76 -3.26 14.52
N LYS A 160 6.04 -4.32 14.13
CA LYS A 160 5.95 -5.56 14.93
C LYS A 160 7.29 -6.30 14.99
N THR A 161 8.09 -6.21 13.92
CA THR A 161 9.44 -6.75 13.92
C THR A 161 10.33 -6.04 14.93
N MET A 162 10.30 -4.70 14.95
CA MET A 162 11.08 -3.90 15.93
C MET A 162 10.66 -4.22 17.35
N LEU A 163 9.37 -4.25 17.66
CA LEU A 163 8.87 -4.59 19.01
C LEU A 163 9.27 -6.00 19.44
N ARG A 164 9.22 -6.99 18.56
CA ARG A 164 9.65 -8.35 18.86
C ARG A 164 11.14 -8.41 19.18
N VAL A 165 11.99 -7.79 18.34
CA VAL A 165 13.45 -7.83 18.55
C VAL A 165 13.84 -7.03 19.80
N ALA A 166 13.14 -5.93 20.12
CA ALA A 166 13.30 -5.21 21.36
C ALA A 166 13.07 -6.11 22.59
N SER A 167 12.02 -6.95 22.55
CA SER A 167 11.71 -7.87 23.64
C SER A 167 12.75 -9.00 23.80
N GLU A 168 13.54 -9.28 22.76
CA GLU A 168 14.63 -10.27 22.81
C GLU A 168 15.94 -9.70 23.41
N GLY A 169 16.00 -8.38 23.66
CA GLY A 169 17.15 -7.70 24.26
C GLY A 169 18.43 -7.73 23.38
N LYS A 170 18.28 -7.88 22.06
CA LYS A 170 19.39 -7.94 21.11
C LYS A 170 19.74 -6.56 20.56
N PRO A 171 21.03 -6.25 20.34
CA PRO A 171 21.42 -5.06 19.60
C PRO A 171 20.79 -5.04 18.21
N LEU A 172 20.34 -3.86 17.78
CA LEU A 172 19.70 -3.64 16.49
C LEU A 172 20.53 -2.68 15.64
N ARG A 173 20.69 -3.03 14.37
CA ARG A 173 21.31 -2.19 13.36
C ARG A 173 20.26 -1.86 12.31
N VAL A 174 19.91 -0.59 12.14
CA VAL A 174 18.86 -0.15 11.24
C VAL A 174 19.39 0.94 10.29
N VAL A 175 18.99 0.85 9.03
CA VAL A 175 19.41 1.76 7.96
C VAL A 175 18.90 3.17 8.23
N ASP A 176 19.77 4.19 8.05
CA ASP A 176 19.49 5.60 8.33
C ASP A 176 19.57 6.52 7.10
N ASP A 177 20.01 6.00 5.96
CA ASP A 177 20.16 6.75 4.70
C ASP A 177 19.07 6.42 3.66
N GLN A 178 17.99 5.74 4.06
CA GLN A 178 16.79 5.55 3.28
C GLN A 178 15.65 6.37 3.88
N MET A 179 15.17 7.37 3.13
CA MET A 179 14.15 8.32 3.58
C MET A 179 12.78 8.01 2.99
N GLY A 180 11.75 8.01 3.83
CA GLY A 180 10.38 7.69 3.44
C GLY A 180 9.34 8.21 4.42
N SER A 181 8.09 7.84 4.19
CA SER A 181 6.95 8.18 5.06
C SER A 181 6.25 6.89 5.50
N PRO A 182 6.41 6.46 6.77
CA PRO A 182 5.67 5.31 7.29
C PRO A 182 4.16 5.57 7.21
N THR A 183 3.40 4.62 6.66
CA THR A 183 1.96 4.77 6.47
C THR A 183 1.18 3.74 7.28
N PHE A 184 0.35 4.20 8.19
CA PHE A 184 -0.56 3.34 8.95
C PHE A 184 -1.70 2.86 8.05
N ALA A 185 -1.89 1.54 7.97
CA ALA A 185 -2.92 0.94 7.11
C ALA A 185 -4.34 1.45 7.42
N TRP A 186 -4.61 1.85 8.65
CA TRP A 186 -5.86 2.47 9.04
C TRP A 186 -6.09 3.83 8.36
N ASP A 187 -5.06 4.67 8.27
CA ASP A 187 -5.17 5.99 7.63
C ASP A 187 -5.33 5.86 6.12
N LEU A 188 -4.62 4.88 5.50
CA LEU A 188 -4.84 4.54 4.10
C LEU A 188 -6.25 3.99 3.87
N GLY A 189 -6.78 3.19 4.81
CA GLY A 189 -8.16 2.72 4.81
C GLY A 189 -9.17 3.87 4.90
N MET A 190 -8.95 4.84 5.81
CA MET A 190 -9.80 6.05 5.91
C MET A 190 -9.80 6.89 4.63
N ALA A 191 -8.63 7.04 4.00
CA ALA A 191 -8.52 7.70 2.69
C ALA A 191 -9.32 6.95 1.61
N SER A 192 -9.27 5.62 1.64
CA SER A 192 -10.03 4.79 0.71
C SER A 192 -11.55 4.90 0.93
N VAL A 193 -12.01 4.93 2.18
CA VAL A 193 -13.44 5.14 2.50
C VAL A 193 -13.92 6.50 1.98
N ALA A 194 -13.15 7.56 2.17
CA ALA A 194 -13.51 8.88 1.64
C ALA A 194 -13.63 8.89 0.10
N LEU A 195 -12.81 8.11 -0.60
CA LEU A 195 -12.93 7.92 -2.05
C LEU A 195 -14.15 7.07 -2.43
N VAL A 196 -14.49 6.05 -1.64
CA VAL A 196 -15.74 5.28 -1.81
C VAL A 196 -16.97 6.20 -1.64
N ASP A 197 -16.99 7.05 -0.61
CA ASP A 197 -18.08 8.02 -0.37
C ASP A 197 -18.20 9.03 -1.53
N ALA A 198 -17.05 9.46 -2.08
CA ALA A 198 -17.03 10.34 -3.24
C ALA A 198 -17.62 9.66 -4.49
N LEU A 199 -17.27 8.40 -4.75
CA LEU A 199 -17.85 7.60 -5.84
C LEU A 199 -19.35 7.37 -5.64
N GLU A 200 -19.79 7.04 -4.41
CA GLU A 200 -21.20 6.85 -4.09
C GLU A 200 -22.02 8.13 -4.29
N SER A 201 -21.42 9.30 -4.07
CA SER A 201 -22.05 10.61 -4.36
C SER A 201 -22.02 11.01 -5.84
N GLY A 202 -21.50 10.14 -6.72
CA GLY A 202 -21.49 10.36 -8.17
C GLY A 202 -20.37 11.29 -8.65
N ARG A 203 -19.28 11.45 -7.87
CA ARG A 203 -18.12 12.23 -8.30
C ARG A 203 -17.26 11.43 -9.27
N ASP A 204 -16.96 12.02 -10.42
CA ASP A 204 -16.09 11.48 -11.47
C ASP A 204 -14.70 12.15 -11.53
N ASP A 205 -14.51 13.25 -10.80
CA ASP A 205 -13.23 13.97 -10.69
C ASP A 205 -12.20 13.26 -9.77
N VAL A 206 -12.59 12.17 -9.12
CA VAL A 206 -11.75 11.36 -8.22
C VAL A 206 -11.01 10.21 -8.92
N TYR A 207 -11.16 10.07 -10.23
CA TYR A 207 -10.42 9.05 -10.98
C TYR A 207 -8.96 9.45 -11.24
N GLY A 208 -8.11 8.45 -11.42
CA GLY A 208 -6.69 8.59 -11.73
C GLY A 208 -5.76 8.12 -10.61
N ILE A 209 -4.51 8.61 -10.65
CA ILE A 209 -3.45 8.21 -9.70
C ILE A 209 -3.35 9.25 -8.60
N PHE A 210 -3.23 8.77 -7.36
CA PHE A 210 -3.02 9.59 -6.16
C PHE A 210 -1.92 8.98 -5.31
N HIS A 211 -1.19 9.83 -4.59
CA HIS A 211 -0.31 9.42 -3.51
C HIS A 211 -1.04 9.46 -2.18
N ALA A 212 -0.91 8.40 -1.38
CA ALA A 212 -1.57 8.26 -0.08
C ALA A 212 -0.60 7.68 0.95
N THR A 213 0.22 8.56 1.57
CA THR A 213 1.11 8.25 2.69
C THR A 213 0.83 9.18 3.84
N ASN A 214 1.11 8.76 5.06
CA ASN A 214 1.11 9.70 6.18
C ASN A 214 2.11 10.83 5.92
N ALA A 215 1.83 12.02 6.45
CA ALA A 215 2.67 13.20 6.30
C ALA A 215 3.96 13.07 7.12
N GLY A 216 4.98 13.86 6.73
CA GLY A 216 6.29 13.85 7.39
C GLY A 216 7.26 12.87 6.74
N VAL A 217 8.52 12.95 7.15
CA VAL A 217 9.65 12.21 6.59
C VAL A 217 10.50 11.66 7.72
N THR A 218 10.97 10.41 7.58
CA THR A 218 11.92 9.80 8.50
C THR A 218 12.78 8.77 7.78
N SER A 219 13.86 8.32 8.42
CA SER A 219 14.58 7.11 8.00
C SER A 219 14.00 5.86 8.67
N TRP A 220 14.41 4.66 8.23
CA TRP A 220 14.06 3.42 8.94
C TRP A 220 14.57 3.43 10.38
N HIS A 221 15.80 3.98 10.60
CA HIS A 221 16.36 4.15 11.94
C HIS A 221 15.52 5.12 12.79
N GLY A 222 15.17 6.29 12.24
CA GLY A 222 14.31 7.25 12.93
C GLY A 222 12.92 6.69 13.24
N PHE A 223 12.37 5.86 12.33
CA PHE A 223 11.11 5.16 12.59
C PHE A 223 11.25 4.13 13.73
N ALA A 224 12.33 3.34 13.74
CA ALA A 224 12.61 2.40 14.83
C ALA A 224 12.80 3.11 16.17
N GLN A 225 13.54 4.23 16.19
CA GLN A 225 13.74 5.04 17.39
C GLN A 225 12.40 5.53 17.98
N LYS A 226 11.49 6.03 17.13
CA LYS A 226 10.18 6.48 17.58
C LYS A 226 9.29 5.33 18.07
N ILE A 227 9.39 4.16 17.45
CA ILE A 227 8.71 2.94 17.91
C ILE A 227 9.15 2.61 19.33
N PHE A 228 10.45 2.61 19.63
CA PHE A 228 10.98 2.26 20.95
C PHE A 228 10.63 3.32 22.00
N GLU A 229 10.69 4.61 21.66
CA GLU A 229 10.24 5.70 22.52
C GLU A 229 8.78 5.48 22.96
N LEU A 230 7.87 5.28 22.01
CA LEU A 230 6.44 5.09 22.29
C LEU A 230 6.14 3.77 23.03
N ALA A 231 6.90 2.73 22.74
CA ALA A 231 6.79 1.42 23.41
C ALA A 231 7.49 1.38 24.78
N LYS A 232 8.14 2.48 25.21
CA LYS A 232 8.93 2.56 26.47
C LYS A 232 10.03 1.49 26.54
N ALA A 233 10.68 1.23 25.40
CA ALA A 233 11.74 0.25 25.23
C ALA A 233 13.13 0.92 25.15
N ASP A 234 13.41 1.84 26.08
CA ASP A 234 14.60 2.71 26.09
C ASP A 234 15.93 1.95 26.24
N GLN A 235 15.88 0.67 26.65
CA GLN A 235 17.06 -0.18 26.84
C GLN A 235 17.56 -0.83 25.53
N VAL A 236 16.90 -0.62 24.39
CA VAL A 236 17.32 -1.19 23.12
C VAL A 236 18.56 -0.49 22.59
N ASP A 237 19.64 -1.25 22.39
CA ASP A 237 20.84 -0.77 21.72
C ASP A 237 20.56 -0.66 20.21
N LEU A 238 20.19 0.53 19.77
CA LEU A 238 19.83 0.85 18.38
C LEU A 238 20.99 1.62 17.72
N THR A 239 21.59 1.04 16.69
CA THR A 239 22.68 1.63 15.92
C THR A 239 22.23 1.98 14.50
N ALA A 240 22.46 3.22 14.08
CA ALA A 240 22.28 3.67 12.71
C ALA A 240 23.38 3.09 11.79
N ILE A 241 23.00 2.58 10.64
CA ILE A 241 23.95 2.07 9.63
C ILE A 241 23.59 2.60 8.23
N PRO A 242 24.56 2.70 7.31
CA PRO A 242 24.26 2.98 5.91
C PRO A 242 23.70 1.75 5.20
N THR A 243 22.98 1.97 4.09
CA THR A 243 22.39 0.92 3.22
C THR A 243 23.43 -0.14 2.81
N GLU A 244 24.66 0.27 2.50
CA GLU A 244 25.76 -0.62 2.11
C GLU A 244 26.10 -1.67 3.17
N SER A 245 25.83 -1.38 4.44
CA SER A 245 26.02 -2.32 5.57
C SER A 245 24.88 -3.31 5.75
N TYR A 246 23.81 -3.19 4.95
CA TYR A 246 22.64 -4.08 4.97
C TYR A 246 22.23 -4.48 3.55
N PRO A 247 23.04 -5.29 2.84
CA PRO A 247 22.72 -5.68 1.48
C PRO A 247 21.44 -6.52 1.41
N THR A 248 20.58 -6.20 0.44
CA THR A 248 19.32 -6.89 0.17
C THR A 248 19.25 -7.34 -1.29
N PRO A 249 18.53 -8.45 -1.61
CA PRO A 249 18.35 -8.91 -3.00
C PRO A 249 17.76 -7.85 -3.92
N ALA A 250 16.72 -7.15 -3.48
CA ALA A 250 16.12 -6.06 -4.22
C ALA A 250 16.77 -4.72 -3.83
N PRO A 251 17.10 -3.83 -4.79
CA PRO A 251 17.57 -2.48 -4.49
C PRO A 251 16.49 -1.69 -3.75
N ARG A 252 16.91 -0.94 -2.72
CA ARG A 252 16.03 -0.06 -1.94
C ARG A 252 16.21 1.40 -2.39
N PRO A 253 15.13 2.17 -2.55
CA PRO A 253 15.24 3.59 -2.85
C PRO A 253 15.89 4.35 -1.68
N ALA A 254 16.83 5.24 -1.98
CA ALA A 254 17.39 6.13 -0.96
C ALA A 254 16.38 7.19 -0.52
N TYR A 255 15.46 7.55 -1.42
CA TYR A 255 14.40 8.51 -1.14
C TYR A 255 13.08 8.03 -1.75
N SER A 256 12.02 7.91 -0.94
CA SER A 256 10.72 7.39 -1.38
C SER A 256 9.53 8.19 -0.84
N VAL A 257 9.76 9.43 -0.44
CA VAL A 257 8.70 10.31 0.07
C VAL A 257 7.75 10.70 -1.04
N LEU A 258 6.45 10.49 -0.82
CA LEU A 258 5.37 10.84 -1.75
C LEU A 258 4.64 12.11 -1.30
N ASP A 259 4.30 12.99 -2.24
CA ASP A 259 3.43 14.14 -2.01
C ASP A 259 1.96 13.72 -2.14
N SER A 260 1.21 13.74 -1.04
CA SER A 260 -0.22 13.43 -1.01
C SER A 260 -1.12 14.68 -1.25
N GLY A 261 -0.56 15.78 -1.74
CA GLY A 261 -1.27 17.05 -1.95
C GLY A 261 -2.41 16.95 -2.96
N ARG A 262 -2.28 16.12 -4.01
CA ARG A 262 -3.35 15.88 -4.98
C ARG A 262 -4.57 15.20 -4.32
N LEU A 263 -4.34 14.19 -3.49
CA LEU A 263 -5.40 13.51 -2.74
C LEU A 263 -6.19 14.50 -1.87
N ASN A 264 -5.49 15.41 -1.19
CA ASN A 264 -6.14 16.45 -0.39
C ASN A 264 -6.96 17.44 -1.26
N ARG A 265 -6.39 17.92 -2.37
CA ARG A 265 -7.09 18.88 -3.24
C ARG A 265 -8.32 18.29 -3.91
N VAL A 266 -8.25 17.05 -4.37
CA VAL A 266 -9.30 16.39 -5.13
C VAL A 266 -10.31 15.71 -4.22
N ALA A 267 -9.88 14.88 -3.29
CA ALA A 267 -10.78 14.10 -2.44
C ALA A 267 -11.04 14.73 -1.05
N GLY A 268 -10.40 15.86 -0.72
CA GLY A 268 -10.51 16.50 0.59
C GLY A 268 -9.81 15.71 1.72
N VAL A 269 -9.00 14.69 1.39
CA VAL A 269 -8.35 13.82 2.36
C VAL A 269 -6.99 14.38 2.71
N LYS A 270 -6.84 14.84 3.95
CA LYS A 270 -5.55 15.23 4.51
C LYS A 270 -4.97 14.09 5.34
N MET A 271 -3.89 13.50 4.86
CA MET A 271 -3.20 12.43 5.58
C MET A 271 -2.56 12.94 6.87
N PRO A 272 -2.78 12.25 8.02
CA PRO A 272 -2.16 12.63 9.30
C PRO A 272 -0.63 12.51 9.28
N ASP A 273 0.03 13.17 10.26
CA ASP A 273 1.47 12.99 10.49
C ASP A 273 1.79 11.55 10.91
N TRP A 274 2.95 11.02 10.46
CA TRP A 274 3.34 9.63 10.71
C TRP A 274 3.57 9.34 12.21
N GLN A 275 3.97 10.33 13.03
CA GLN A 275 4.18 10.11 14.48
C GLN A 275 2.84 9.99 15.21
N ASP A 276 1.84 10.80 14.82
CA ASP A 276 0.48 10.65 15.31
C ASP A 276 -0.10 9.29 14.90
N ALA A 277 0.06 8.92 13.63
CA ALA A 277 -0.36 7.62 13.09
C ALA A 277 0.27 6.45 13.86
N LEU A 278 1.58 6.52 14.16
CA LEU A 278 2.30 5.51 14.94
C LEU A 278 1.76 5.42 16.38
N THR A 279 1.51 6.55 17.01
CA THR A 279 0.93 6.61 18.36
C THR A 279 -0.42 5.91 18.42
N ARG A 280 -1.30 6.18 17.43
CA ARG A 280 -2.62 5.52 17.31
C ARG A 280 -2.49 4.03 17.00
N CYS A 281 -1.49 3.64 16.21
CA CYS A 281 -1.26 2.24 15.91
C CYS A 281 -0.79 1.45 17.12
N ILE A 282 0.16 2.00 17.89
CA ILE A 282 0.69 1.37 19.13
C ILE A 282 -0.42 1.23 20.18
N ALA A 283 -1.33 2.19 20.28
CA ALA A 283 -2.47 2.10 21.21
C ALA A 283 -3.47 0.97 20.87
N ARG A 284 -3.32 0.32 19.69
CA ARG A 284 -4.14 -0.83 19.26
C ARG A 284 -3.43 -2.17 19.45
N LEU A 285 -2.16 -2.19 19.86
CA LEU A 285 -1.40 -3.41 20.16
C LEU A 285 -1.77 -3.99 21.51
#